data_8f8ab15b56146d0f54397b1bf32751d6
#
_entry.id   8f8ab15b56146d0f54397b1bf32751d6
#
_cell.length_a   1.000
_cell.length_b   1.000
_cell.length_c   1.000
_cell.angle_alpha   90.00
_cell.angle_beta   90.00
_cell.angle_gamma   90.00
#
_symmetry.space_group_name_H-M   'P 1'
#
loop_
_entity.id
_entity.type
_entity.pdbx_description
1 polymer ?
#
loop_
_entity_poly.entity_id
_entity_poly.type
_entity_poly.pdbx_seq_one_letter_code
_entity_poly.pdbx_strand_id
1 'polypeptide(L)'
;MKKKLALALAASMLLTMSLASCGSNSQPSGGSSGGGSSSSGGDTNVGIVTGGKDGGTSLIFTTGGDQGTYYGFGGVLAGKVSEATSTTVTAITSGGSQANVEAMEEGDAQLGFVQTDVGAYAYNGTRLFEETGKVEDFSTVANLYMEQVQIVTLDENIKSVADLAGKNVSVGASGSGVYYNAVDVLSAYGLDVEKDINPTYQSFGDSAESLQDGKIDAAFVVAGAPTTAITSLAATKPVYLVSLDDEHIDKLLETSPYYSKNVISADTYDMDADATTVAVVATVIARNDVSDEDVYNFLFGIFENVDSITAAHAKGAELNLDFAASYEAVPYHPGAVAYFADKGITVNGK
;
A
#
# COMPACT_ATOMS: atom_id res chain seq x y z
N MET A 1 20.47 35.31 -34.50
CA MET A 1 20.54 36.70 -33.96
C MET A 1 20.43 36.61 -32.44
N LYS A 2 21.42 37.17 -31.79
CA LYS A 2 21.67 37.21 -30.35
C LYS A 2 20.73 38.21 -29.64
N LYS A 3 20.30 37.90 -28.39
CA LYS A 3 20.09 38.83 -27.26
C LYS A 3 19.75 37.92 -26.05
N LYS A 4 20.53 37.66 -25.10
CA LYS A 4 21.28 38.25 -23.98
C LYS A 4 20.36 38.99 -22.99
N LEU A 5 20.38 38.45 -21.76
CA LEU A 5 20.59 39.08 -20.45
C LEU A 5 19.40 39.73 -19.74
N ALA A 6 19.06 39.24 -18.54
CA ALA A 6 19.22 40.03 -17.31
C ALA A 6 19.11 39.17 -16.05
N LEU A 7 20.18 39.26 -15.28
CA LEU A 7 20.41 38.78 -13.92
C LEU A 7 19.86 39.86 -12.96
N ALA A 8 19.16 39.48 -11.89
CA ALA A 8 18.96 40.34 -10.74
C ALA A 8 19.15 39.56 -9.44
N LEU A 9 20.25 39.88 -8.76
CA LEU A 9 20.58 39.56 -7.37
C LEU A 9 19.82 40.52 -6.43
N ALA A 10 19.37 40.01 -5.27
CA ALA A 10 19.25 40.75 -4.01
C ALA A 10 19.17 39.70 -2.90
N ALA A 11 20.14 39.44 -2.15
CA ALA A 11 20.82 39.94 -0.97
C ALA A 11 19.96 39.88 0.32
N SER A 12 20.30 38.89 1.16
CA SER A 12 20.50 38.83 2.62
C SER A 12 19.74 39.79 3.54
N MET A 13 19.09 39.18 4.59
CA MET A 13 19.16 39.70 5.96
C MET A 13 19.18 38.55 6.97
N LEU A 14 20.33 38.39 7.61
CA LEU A 14 20.55 37.72 8.89
C LEU A 14 19.93 38.58 10.01
N LEU A 15 19.21 37.96 10.92
CA LEU A 15 18.98 38.54 12.25
C LEU A 15 19.26 37.47 13.30
N THR A 16 20.43 37.62 13.90
CA THR A 16 20.88 36.97 15.14
C THR A 16 20.26 37.68 16.34
N MET A 17 19.68 36.96 17.27
CA MET A 17 19.60 37.39 18.67
C MET A 17 19.96 36.24 19.59
N SER A 18 21.11 36.41 20.19
CA SER A 18 21.64 35.73 21.37
C SER A 18 21.18 36.47 22.63
N LEU A 19 21.15 35.75 23.74
CA LEU A 19 21.57 36.05 25.12
C LEU A 19 20.76 35.20 26.09
N ALA A 20 21.37 34.22 26.75
CA ALA A 20 22.13 34.31 27.99
C ALA A 20 21.23 34.77 29.17
N SER A 21 21.15 34.10 30.33
CA SER A 21 22.21 33.81 31.27
C SER A 21 21.60 33.19 32.53
N CYS A 22 22.31 32.25 33.16
CA CYS A 22 22.58 32.06 34.61
C CYS A 22 21.40 32.15 35.60
N GLY A 23 21.28 31.33 36.58
CA GLY A 23 22.20 30.56 37.40
C GLY A 23 21.54 30.09 38.68
N SER A 24 22.17 29.08 39.26
CA SER A 24 22.37 28.77 40.68
C SER A 24 21.21 28.34 41.61
N ASN A 25 21.19 27.04 41.89
CA ASN A 25 21.50 26.45 43.22
C ASN A 25 20.62 26.82 44.43
N SER A 26 19.92 25.80 44.96
CA SER A 26 20.00 25.32 46.34
C SER A 26 18.81 24.43 46.71
N GLN A 27 19.11 23.22 47.09
CA GLN A 27 18.27 22.38 47.96
C GLN A 27 18.43 22.87 49.44
N PRO A 28 17.49 22.65 50.35
CA PRO A 28 17.13 21.31 50.83
C PRO A 28 15.69 21.08 51.36
N SER A 29 15.33 19.80 51.34
CA SER A 29 14.61 18.98 52.33
C SER A 29 13.29 19.42 52.96
N GLY A 30 12.30 18.50 52.89
CA GLY A 30 11.37 18.27 53.99
C GLY A 30 9.92 18.05 53.64
N GLY A 31 9.47 16.80 53.62
CA GLY A 31 8.33 16.30 54.37
C GLY A 31 6.90 16.36 53.81
N SER A 32 6.36 15.19 53.57
CA SER A 32 5.05 14.68 54.00
C SER A 32 3.80 14.86 53.14
N SER A 33 3.33 13.73 52.63
CA SER A 33 1.95 13.18 52.54
C SER A 33 0.79 14.07 52.06
N GLY A 34 0.16 13.63 50.95
CA GLY A 34 -1.17 14.01 50.57
C GLY A 34 -1.60 13.25 49.34
N GLY A 35 -2.51 12.27 49.48
CA GLY A 35 -3.03 11.43 48.40
C GLY A 35 -3.80 12.27 47.36
N GLY A 36 -3.55 11.97 46.13
CA GLY A 36 -4.28 12.46 44.97
C GLY A 36 -4.41 11.34 43.95
N SER A 37 -5.63 10.91 43.70
CA SER A 37 -6.02 9.97 42.67
C SER A 37 -5.34 10.28 41.33
N SER A 38 -4.44 9.43 40.89
CA SER A 38 -3.96 9.43 39.53
C SER A 38 -4.95 8.70 38.66
N SER A 39 -5.66 9.43 37.82
CA SER A 39 -6.27 8.88 36.63
C SER A 39 -5.16 8.36 35.73
N SER A 40 -5.00 7.05 35.69
CA SER A 40 -4.12 6.37 34.73
C SER A 40 -4.70 6.49 33.33
N GLY A 41 -4.33 7.52 32.58
CA GLY A 41 -4.29 7.48 31.14
C GLY A 41 -3.18 6.48 30.80
N GLY A 42 -3.57 5.32 30.31
CA GLY A 42 -2.61 4.32 29.84
C GLY A 42 -1.95 4.82 28.54
N ASP A 43 -0.78 5.43 28.66
CA ASP A 43 0.19 5.47 27.58
C ASP A 43 0.66 4.02 27.39
N THR A 44 0.02 3.31 26.45
CA THR A 44 0.55 2.05 25.91
C THR A 44 1.75 2.40 25.03
N ASN A 45 2.88 2.66 25.65
CA ASN A 45 4.16 2.70 24.94
C ASN A 45 4.46 1.26 24.48
N VAL A 46 4.00 0.91 23.28
CA VAL A 46 4.25 -0.40 22.67
C VAL A 46 5.73 -0.38 22.26
N GLY A 47 6.56 -1.04 23.05
CA GLY A 47 7.99 -1.13 22.80
C GLY A 47 8.28 -1.85 21.47
N ILE A 48 9.41 -1.50 20.84
CA ILE A 48 9.91 -2.22 19.67
C ILE A 48 10.68 -3.46 20.11
N VAL A 49 10.34 -4.61 19.52
CA VAL A 49 11.14 -5.83 19.64
C VAL A 49 12.29 -5.75 18.64
N THR A 50 13.51 -5.65 19.14
CA THR A 50 14.72 -5.60 18.32
C THR A 50 15.40 -6.97 18.22
N GLY A 51 16.02 -7.27 17.08
CA GLY A 51 16.71 -8.55 16.84
C GLY A 51 16.90 -8.83 15.36
N GLY A 52 16.66 -10.08 14.99
CA GLY A 52 16.86 -10.56 13.62
C GLY A 52 18.26 -11.10 13.37
N LYS A 53 18.75 -11.06 12.14
CA LYS A 53 20.07 -11.50 11.72
C LYS A 53 21.04 -10.32 11.63
N ASP A 54 22.30 -10.57 11.90
CA ASP A 54 23.38 -9.61 11.68
C ASP A 54 23.71 -9.49 10.18
N GLY A 55 24.35 -8.39 9.78
CA GLY A 55 24.84 -8.21 8.40
C GLY A 55 23.85 -7.58 7.44
N GLY A 56 22.76 -6.98 7.96
CA GLY A 56 21.78 -6.30 7.14
C GLY A 56 22.34 -5.13 6.32
N THR A 57 21.75 -4.91 5.16
CA THR A 57 22.12 -3.88 4.18
C THR A 57 21.04 -2.79 4.07
N SER A 58 21.18 -1.91 3.08
CA SER A 58 20.16 -0.88 2.77
C SER A 58 19.37 -1.32 1.54
N LEU A 59 18.05 -1.37 1.67
CA LEU A 59 17.11 -1.79 0.64
C LEU A 59 16.19 -0.63 0.23
N ILE A 60 15.92 -0.52 -1.06
CA ILE A 60 14.86 0.32 -1.62
C ILE A 60 13.61 -0.53 -1.77
N PHE A 61 12.49 -0.04 -1.25
CA PHE A 61 11.19 -0.67 -1.29
C PHE A 61 10.22 0.17 -2.12
N THR A 62 9.94 -0.24 -3.36
CA THR A 62 8.95 0.39 -4.22
C THR A 62 7.54 0.07 -3.76
N THR A 63 6.68 1.07 -3.70
CA THR A 63 5.35 0.97 -3.10
C THR A 63 4.24 1.26 -4.11
N GLY A 64 3.69 2.45 -4.12
CA GLY A 64 2.65 2.92 -5.01
C GLY A 64 2.56 4.45 -4.97
N GLY A 65 1.46 5.02 -5.47
CA GLY A 65 1.19 6.45 -5.35
C GLY A 65 1.01 6.88 -3.89
N ASP A 66 1.36 8.13 -3.59
CA ASP A 66 1.39 8.70 -2.23
C ASP A 66 0.02 8.74 -1.53
N GLN A 67 -1.08 8.68 -2.28
CA GLN A 67 -2.45 8.62 -1.77
C GLN A 67 -3.00 7.19 -1.67
N GLY A 68 -2.16 6.17 -1.91
CA GLY A 68 -2.48 4.75 -1.82
C GLY A 68 -1.99 4.09 -0.54
N THR A 69 -2.54 2.91 -0.25
CA THR A 69 -2.20 2.13 0.96
C THR A 69 -0.76 1.59 0.88
N TYR A 70 -0.24 1.21 -0.29
CA TYR A 70 1.14 0.74 -0.44
C TYR A 70 2.16 1.72 0.12
N TYR A 71 2.05 3.01 -0.22
CA TYR A 71 3.01 3.99 0.25
C TYR A 71 2.88 4.28 1.74
N GLY A 72 1.66 4.54 2.22
CA GLY A 72 1.43 4.85 3.63
C GLY A 72 1.85 3.70 4.56
N PHE A 73 1.39 2.49 4.26
CA PHE A 73 1.72 1.30 5.04
C PHE A 73 3.17 0.86 4.84
N GLY A 74 3.67 0.87 3.60
CA GLY A 74 5.06 0.57 3.28
C GLY A 74 6.06 1.45 4.02
N GLY A 75 5.74 2.74 4.18
CA GLY A 75 6.55 3.66 4.99
C GLY A 75 6.62 3.25 6.47
N VAL A 76 5.48 2.81 7.05
CA VAL A 76 5.45 2.29 8.43
C VAL A 76 6.26 1.01 8.55
N LEU A 77 6.09 0.06 7.63
CA LEU A 77 6.85 -1.19 7.62
C LEU A 77 8.35 -0.93 7.52
N ALA A 78 8.76 -0.10 6.54
CA ALA A 78 10.17 0.28 6.32
C ALA A 78 10.80 0.91 7.58
N GLY A 79 10.07 1.81 8.23
CA GLY A 79 10.50 2.41 9.49
C GLY A 79 10.69 1.40 10.60
N LYS A 80 9.72 0.46 10.76
CA LYS A 80 9.78 -0.55 11.82
C LYS A 80 10.89 -1.58 11.60
N VAL A 81 11.09 -2.03 10.36
CA VAL A 81 12.21 -2.92 10.02
C VAL A 81 13.56 -2.24 10.33
N SER A 82 13.73 -1.00 9.90
CA SER A 82 14.96 -0.23 10.13
C SER A 82 15.22 0.06 11.61
N GLU A 83 14.17 0.21 12.42
CA GLU A 83 14.28 0.42 13.87
C GLU A 83 14.60 -0.88 14.63
N ALA A 84 14.04 -2.02 14.14
CA ALA A 84 14.08 -3.29 14.86
C ALA A 84 15.29 -4.15 14.52
N THR A 85 15.92 -3.97 13.36
CA THR A 85 16.95 -4.88 12.81
C THR A 85 18.18 -4.15 12.29
N SER A 86 19.17 -4.91 11.83
CA SER A 86 20.36 -4.37 11.14
C SER A 86 20.08 -3.96 9.68
N THR A 87 18.92 -4.33 9.10
CA THR A 87 18.53 -3.99 7.73
C THR A 87 17.84 -2.63 7.70
N THR A 88 18.29 -1.74 6.83
CA THR A 88 17.64 -0.44 6.62
C THR A 88 16.76 -0.49 5.37
N VAL A 89 15.51 -0.04 5.47
CA VAL A 89 14.56 -0.03 4.36
C VAL A 89 14.08 1.39 4.09
N THR A 90 14.12 1.79 2.83
CA THR A 90 13.59 3.09 2.37
C THR A 90 12.42 2.85 1.42
N ALA A 91 11.21 3.22 1.85
CA ALA A 91 10.02 3.17 1.01
C ALA A 91 10.00 4.36 0.05
N ILE A 92 9.73 4.10 -1.23
CA ILE A 92 9.59 5.11 -2.28
C ILE A 92 8.28 4.95 -3.04
N THR A 93 7.77 6.05 -3.60
CA THR A 93 6.59 6.04 -4.47
C THR A 93 6.87 5.39 -5.81
N SER A 94 5.82 4.85 -6.45
CA SER A 94 5.89 4.26 -7.80
C SER A 94 4.55 4.34 -8.53
N GLY A 95 4.49 3.78 -9.73
CA GLY A 95 3.26 3.59 -10.51
C GLY A 95 2.36 2.45 -9.99
N GLY A 96 2.86 1.58 -9.11
CA GLY A 96 2.16 0.40 -8.59
C GLY A 96 2.76 -0.92 -9.06
N SER A 97 1.98 -1.99 -9.04
CA SER A 97 2.46 -3.37 -9.10
C SER A 97 3.35 -3.70 -10.30
N GLN A 98 2.95 -3.33 -11.52
CA GLN A 98 3.74 -3.57 -12.72
C GLN A 98 5.05 -2.76 -12.68
N ALA A 99 4.96 -1.47 -12.38
CA ALA A 99 6.12 -0.59 -12.30
C ALA A 99 7.13 -1.05 -11.21
N ASN A 100 6.64 -1.69 -10.14
CA ASN A 100 7.50 -2.23 -9.09
C ASN A 100 8.29 -3.45 -9.58
N VAL A 101 7.66 -4.36 -10.32
CA VAL A 101 8.34 -5.50 -10.95
C VAL A 101 9.40 -4.99 -11.93
N GLU A 102 9.06 -4.03 -12.79
CA GLU A 102 9.97 -3.44 -13.77
C GLU A 102 11.17 -2.75 -13.08
N ALA A 103 10.94 -1.94 -12.03
CA ALA A 103 12.02 -1.30 -11.27
C ALA A 103 12.94 -2.30 -10.57
N MET A 104 12.40 -3.44 -10.12
CA MET A 104 13.22 -4.51 -9.55
C MET A 104 14.03 -5.23 -10.63
N GLU A 105 13.48 -5.48 -11.82
CA GLU A 105 14.20 -6.08 -12.96
C GLU A 105 15.33 -5.16 -13.45
N GLU A 106 15.10 -3.84 -13.49
CA GLU A 106 16.09 -2.84 -13.85
C GLU A 106 17.19 -2.66 -12.77
N GLY A 107 16.96 -3.17 -11.56
CA GLY A 107 17.91 -3.07 -10.44
C GLY A 107 17.76 -1.82 -9.59
N ASP A 108 16.72 -1.01 -9.82
CA ASP A 108 16.47 0.24 -9.11
C ASP A 108 15.88 0.02 -7.71
N ALA A 109 15.29 -1.16 -7.46
CA ALA A 109 14.74 -1.54 -6.17
C ALA A 109 15.04 -2.99 -5.81
N GLN A 110 15.07 -3.29 -4.51
CA GLN A 110 15.32 -4.63 -3.96
C GLN A 110 14.02 -5.30 -3.51
N LEU A 111 13.06 -4.50 -3.05
CA LEU A 111 11.74 -4.94 -2.59
C LEU A 111 10.65 -4.19 -3.36
N GLY A 112 9.50 -4.84 -3.55
CA GLY A 112 8.33 -4.22 -4.18
C GLY A 112 7.02 -4.72 -3.59
N PHE A 113 6.03 -3.82 -3.47
CA PHE A 113 4.65 -4.26 -3.33
C PHE A 113 4.08 -4.69 -4.68
N VAL A 114 3.35 -5.80 -4.69
CA VAL A 114 2.58 -6.24 -5.85
C VAL A 114 1.23 -6.81 -5.41
N GLN A 115 0.24 -6.72 -6.28
CA GLN A 115 -0.96 -7.55 -6.19
C GLN A 115 -0.59 -9.00 -6.52
N THR A 116 -1.20 -9.97 -5.86
CA THR A 116 -0.94 -11.41 -6.11
C THR A 116 -1.17 -11.83 -7.56
N ASP A 117 -2.18 -11.29 -8.22
CA ASP A 117 -2.45 -11.51 -9.64
C ASP A 117 -1.30 -10.97 -10.51
N VAL A 118 -0.86 -9.74 -10.29
CA VAL A 118 0.23 -9.12 -11.05
C VAL A 118 1.56 -9.86 -10.83
N GLY A 119 1.87 -10.25 -9.59
CA GLY A 119 3.05 -11.07 -9.30
C GLY A 119 3.03 -12.39 -10.07
N ALA A 120 1.87 -13.07 -10.12
CA ALA A 120 1.70 -14.29 -10.90
C ALA A 120 1.78 -14.05 -12.42
N TYR A 121 1.23 -12.94 -12.91
CA TYR A 121 1.32 -12.58 -14.34
C TYR A 121 2.77 -12.32 -14.75
N ALA A 122 3.54 -11.61 -13.93
CA ALA A 122 4.95 -11.37 -14.17
C ALA A 122 5.75 -12.68 -14.20
N TYR A 123 5.57 -13.52 -13.18
CA TYR A 123 6.31 -14.77 -13.04
C TYR A 123 6.01 -15.77 -14.19
N ASN A 124 4.77 -15.76 -14.71
CA ASN A 124 4.35 -16.64 -15.81
C ASN A 124 4.48 -16.00 -17.19
N GLY A 125 4.75 -14.71 -17.32
CA GLY A 125 4.81 -13.99 -18.60
C GLY A 125 3.45 -13.91 -19.27
N THR A 126 2.40 -13.56 -18.51
CA THR A 126 1.01 -13.48 -19.01
C THR A 126 0.44 -12.08 -18.81
N ARG A 127 -0.67 -11.79 -19.48
CA ARG A 127 -1.39 -10.50 -19.36
C ARG A 127 -0.47 -9.30 -19.65
N LEU A 128 -0.17 -8.47 -18.64
CA LEU A 128 0.72 -7.31 -18.75
C LEU A 128 2.12 -7.67 -19.27
N PHE A 129 2.56 -8.90 -19.07
CA PHE A 129 3.90 -9.37 -19.37
C PHE A 129 3.96 -10.28 -20.59
N GLU A 130 2.88 -10.37 -21.41
CA GLU A 130 2.88 -11.18 -22.64
C GLU A 130 3.94 -10.72 -23.65
N GLU A 131 4.14 -9.41 -23.78
CA GLU A 131 5.12 -8.83 -24.72
C GLU A 131 6.55 -8.85 -24.20
N THR A 132 6.74 -8.60 -22.88
CA THR A 132 8.06 -8.55 -22.25
C THR A 132 8.55 -9.92 -21.83
N GLY A 133 7.64 -10.88 -21.63
CA GLY A 133 7.95 -12.25 -21.21
C GLY A 133 7.95 -12.43 -19.71
N LYS A 134 8.47 -13.57 -19.27
CA LYS A 134 8.54 -13.92 -17.85
C LYS A 134 9.58 -13.10 -17.12
N VAL A 135 9.24 -12.66 -15.92
CA VAL A 135 10.16 -12.09 -14.94
C VAL A 135 10.24 -13.05 -13.76
N GLU A 136 11.32 -13.81 -13.67
CA GLU A 136 11.50 -14.86 -12.64
C GLU A 136 12.61 -14.48 -11.62
N ASP A 137 13.17 -13.26 -11.72
CA ASP A 137 14.26 -12.80 -10.85
C ASP A 137 13.78 -12.18 -9.53
N PHE A 138 12.58 -12.56 -9.09
CA PHE A 138 12.04 -12.23 -7.78
C PHE A 138 11.39 -13.44 -7.10
N SER A 139 11.17 -13.31 -5.81
CA SER A 139 10.52 -14.31 -4.96
C SER A 139 9.58 -13.63 -3.97
N THR A 140 8.60 -14.37 -3.47
CA THR A 140 7.65 -13.91 -2.46
C THR A 140 8.33 -13.71 -1.11
N VAL A 141 7.99 -12.61 -0.45
CA VAL A 141 8.35 -12.37 0.96
C VAL A 141 7.15 -12.68 1.86
N ALA A 142 6.02 -12.02 1.67
CA ALA A 142 4.81 -12.22 2.46
C ALA A 142 3.57 -11.62 1.81
N ASN A 143 2.40 -12.24 2.00
CA ASN A 143 1.10 -11.60 1.88
C ASN A 143 0.82 -10.75 3.13
N LEU A 144 0.27 -9.53 2.97
CA LEU A 144 0.12 -8.63 4.10
C LEU A 144 -1.32 -8.24 4.42
N TYR A 145 -2.13 -7.90 3.41
CA TYR A 145 -3.52 -7.45 3.60
C TYR A 145 -4.35 -7.57 2.32
N MET A 146 -5.66 -7.41 2.47
CA MET A 146 -6.58 -7.44 1.34
C MET A 146 -6.67 -6.07 0.66
N GLU A 147 -6.68 -6.06 -0.68
CA GLU A 147 -6.88 -4.89 -1.53
C GLU A 147 -8.24 -4.99 -2.21
N GLN A 148 -9.18 -4.23 -1.71
CA GLN A 148 -10.53 -4.19 -2.24
C GLN A 148 -10.57 -3.43 -3.57
N VAL A 149 -11.33 -3.95 -4.53
CA VAL A 149 -11.69 -3.23 -5.75
C VAL A 149 -12.78 -2.22 -5.38
N GLN A 150 -12.41 -0.95 -5.26
CA GLN A 150 -13.28 0.15 -4.89
C GLN A 150 -13.62 0.95 -6.15
N ILE A 151 -14.88 0.93 -6.57
CA ILE A 151 -15.36 1.75 -7.69
C ILE A 151 -16.04 2.96 -7.06
N VAL A 152 -15.31 4.07 -6.94
CA VAL A 152 -15.78 5.28 -6.26
C VAL A 152 -16.41 6.26 -7.24
N THR A 153 -17.55 6.86 -6.83
CA THR A 153 -18.25 7.90 -7.58
C THR A 153 -18.83 8.94 -6.63
N LEU A 154 -19.14 10.14 -7.15
CA LEU A 154 -19.91 11.18 -6.46
C LEU A 154 -21.35 11.29 -7.00
N ASP A 155 -21.73 10.48 -7.98
CA ASP A 155 -23.08 10.42 -8.56
C ASP A 155 -23.88 9.27 -7.91
N GLU A 156 -24.88 9.58 -7.10
CA GLU A 156 -25.76 8.61 -6.44
C GLU A 156 -26.57 7.72 -7.42
N ASN A 157 -26.60 8.09 -8.71
CA ASN A 157 -27.33 7.34 -9.74
C ASN A 157 -26.48 6.25 -10.38
N ILE A 158 -25.16 6.23 -10.20
CA ILE A 158 -24.27 5.14 -10.59
C ILE A 158 -24.31 4.07 -9.50
N LYS A 159 -25.16 3.05 -9.68
CA LYS A 159 -25.45 2.00 -8.68
C LYS A 159 -24.93 0.62 -9.05
N SER A 160 -24.57 0.42 -10.31
CA SER A 160 -24.08 -0.82 -10.86
C SER A 160 -22.90 -0.54 -11.79
N VAL A 161 -22.04 -1.52 -11.98
CA VAL A 161 -20.96 -1.46 -12.99
C VAL A 161 -21.55 -1.22 -14.39
N ALA A 162 -22.75 -1.72 -14.67
CA ALA A 162 -23.43 -1.48 -15.96
C ALA A 162 -23.72 0.02 -16.21
N ASP A 163 -23.89 0.83 -15.16
CA ASP A 163 -24.14 2.27 -15.29
C ASP A 163 -22.88 3.06 -15.72
N LEU A 164 -21.71 2.40 -15.74
CA LEU A 164 -20.48 3.00 -16.24
C LEU A 164 -20.42 3.11 -17.76
N ALA A 165 -21.34 2.46 -18.49
CA ALA A 165 -21.40 2.57 -19.94
C ALA A 165 -21.51 4.03 -20.41
N GLY A 166 -20.58 4.45 -21.29
CA GLY A 166 -20.47 5.81 -21.81
C GLY A 166 -19.89 6.85 -20.83
N LYS A 167 -19.53 6.46 -19.61
CA LYS A 167 -18.98 7.35 -18.58
C LYS A 167 -17.48 7.58 -18.75
N ASN A 168 -16.99 8.68 -18.16
CA ASN A 168 -15.56 8.94 -18.02
C ASN A 168 -15.08 8.24 -16.75
N VAL A 169 -14.21 7.23 -16.88
CA VAL A 169 -13.83 6.39 -15.75
C VAL A 169 -12.30 6.32 -15.64
N SER A 170 -11.77 6.63 -14.46
CA SER A 170 -10.37 6.36 -14.17
C SER A 170 -10.19 4.87 -13.90
N VAL A 171 -9.30 4.24 -14.65
CA VAL A 171 -9.00 2.79 -14.58
C VAL A 171 -7.63 2.50 -13.95
N GLY A 172 -7.13 3.45 -13.14
CA GLY A 172 -5.83 3.37 -12.49
C GLY A 172 -4.70 4.00 -13.29
N ALA A 173 -3.56 4.21 -12.65
CA ALA A 173 -2.38 4.77 -13.30
C ALA A 173 -1.77 3.78 -14.30
N SER A 174 -1.06 4.30 -15.30
CA SER A 174 -0.21 3.48 -16.16
C SER A 174 0.83 2.73 -15.32
N GLY A 175 1.04 1.44 -15.58
CA GLY A 175 1.95 0.60 -14.80
C GLY A 175 1.36 0.07 -13.48
N SER A 176 0.05 0.31 -13.21
CA SER A 176 -0.64 -0.28 -12.06
C SER A 176 -1.37 -1.58 -12.43
N GLY A 177 -1.58 -2.45 -11.43
CA GLY A 177 -2.45 -3.62 -11.57
C GLY A 177 -3.94 -3.26 -11.66
N VAL A 178 -4.32 -2.05 -11.23
CA VAL A 178 -5.70 -1.55 -11.18
C VAL A 178 -6.40 -1.61 -12.55
N TYR A 179 -5.67 -1.30 -13.62
CA TYR A 179 -6.20 -1.38 -14.98
C TYR A 179 -6.76 -2.76 -15.30
N TYR A 180 -6.02 -3.82 -14.95
CA TYR A 180 -6.46 -5.18 -15.25
C TYR A 180 -7.62 -5.63 -14.36
N ASN A 181 -7.66 -5.16 -13.12
CA ASN A 181 -8.84 -5.39 -12.27
C ASN A 181 -10.07 -4.64 -12.82
N ALA A 182 -9.89 -3.43 -13.36
CA ALA A 182 -10.97 -2.71 -14.04
C ALA A 182 -11.43 -3.44 -15.30
N VAL A 183 -10.50 -3.94 -16.14
CA VAL A 183 -10.82 -4.77 -17.32
C VAL A 183 -11.62 -6.01 -16.92
N ASP A 184 -11.18 -6.73 -15.90
CA ASP A 184 -11.83 -7.97 -15.45
C ASP A 184 -13.25 -7.68 -14.93
N VAL A 185 -13.41 -6.67 -14.07
CA VAL A 185 -14.72 -6.28 -13.54
C VAL A 185 -15.66 -5.82 -14.66
N LEU A 186 -15.23 -4.90 -15.53
CA LEU A 186 -16.04 -4.44 -16.66
C LEU A 186 -16.43 -5.59 -17.58
N SER A 187 -15.49 -6.48 -17.90
CA SER A 187 -15.75 -7.66 -18.76
C SER A 187 -16.75 -8.62 -18.14
N ALA A 188 -16.75 -8.81 -16.81
CA ALA A 188 -17.75 -9.63 -16.13
C ALA A 188 -19.18 -9.11 -16.36
N TYR A 189 -19.35 -7.79 -16.46
CA TYR A 189 -20.61 -7.10 -16.79
C TYR A 189 -20.84 -6.93 -18.31
N GLY A 190 -19.97 -7.49 -19.15
CA GLY A 190 -20.08 -7.41 -20.62
C GLY A 190 -19.68 -6.06 -21.20
N LEU A 191 -18.94 -5.24 -20.46
CA LEU A 191 -18.40 -3.97 -20.92
C LEU A 191 -16.94 -4.11 -21.34
N ASP A 192 -16.59 -3.52 -22.48
CA ASP A 192 -15.22 -3.40 -22.97
C ASP A 192 -14.65 -2.05 -22.55
N VAL A 193 -13.51 -2.07 -21.86
CA VAL A 193 -12.87 -0.86 -21.30
C VAL A 193 -12.57 0.20 -22.36
N GLU A 194 -12.24 -0.20 -23.60
CA GLU A 194 -11.85 0.73 -24.66
C GLU A 194 -13.02 1.16 -25.57
N LYS A 195 -14.18 0.47 -25.49
CA LYS A 195 -15.31 0.72 -26.38
C LYS A 195 -16.55 1.26 -25.66
N ASP A 196 -16.78 0.78 -24.45
CA ASP A 196 -18.04 1.00 -23.76
C ASP A 196 -17.93 2.07 -22.65
N ILE A 197 -16.70 2.49 -22.26
CA ILE A 197 -16.44 3.63 -21.39
C ILE A 197 -15.44 4.60 -22.04
N ASN A 198 -15.21 5.76 -21.42
CA ASN A 198 -14.13 6.69 -21.76
C ASN A 198 -13.03 6.56 -20.70
N PRO A 199 -12.01 5.69 -20.87
CA PRO A 199 -11.03 5.43 -19.85
C PRO A 199 -10.06 6.60 -19.69
N THR A 200 -9.65 6.87 -18.44
CA THR A 200 -8.54 7.75 -18.09
C THR A 200 -7.56 7.00 -17.20
N TYR A 201 -6.27 7.29 -17.35
CA TYR A 201 -5.19 6.59 -16.65
C TYR A 201 -4.57 7.53 -15.62
N GLN A 202 -5.08 7.49 -14.40
CA GLN A 202 -4.74 8.47 -13.36
C GLN A 202 -4.31 7.78 -12.06
N SER A 203 -3.46 8.46 -11.28
CA SER A 203 -3.20 8.07 -9.88
C SER A 203 -4.49 8.18 -9.04
N PHE A 204 -4.49 7.60 -7.84
CA PHE A 204 -5.65 7.72 -6.95
C PHE A 204 -5.91 9.16 -6.52
N GLY A 205 -4.85 9.94 -6.29
CA GLY A 205 -4.95 11.36 -5.97
C GLY A 205 -5.56 12.17 -7.13
N ASP A 206 -5.02 12.01 -8.35
CA ASP A 206 -5.54 12.70 -9.54
C ASP A 206 -6.99 12.28 -9.85
N SER A 207 -7.33 11.01 -9.60
CA SER A 207 -8.69 10.50 -9.75
C SER A 207 -9.66 11.16 -8.77
N ALA A 208 -9.27 11.30 -7.49
CA ALA A 208 -10.07 11.97 -6.47
C ALA A 208 -10.29 13.45 -6.82
N GLU A 209 -9.25 14.16 -7.28
CA GLU A 209 -9.36 15.54 -7.75
C GLU A 209 -10.26 15.65 -9.00
N SER A 210 -10.11 14.72 -9.97
CA SER A 210 -10.92 14.69 -11.17
C SER A 210 -12.39 14.39 -10.89
N LEU A 211 -12.71 13.52 -9.92
CA LEU A 211 -14.07 13.31 -9.40
C LEU A 211 -14.61 14.59 -8.77
N GLN A 212 -13.83 15.25 -7.91
CA GLN A 212 -14.24 16.48 -7.24
C GLN A 212 -14.54 17.60 -8.22
N ASP A 213 -13.77 17.71 -9.30
CA ASP A 213 -13.92 18.69 -10.37
C ASP A 213 -15.02 18.30 -11.40
N GLY A 214 -15.59 17.11 -11.33
CA GLY A 214 -16.58 16.61 -12.29
C GLY A 214 -16.00 16.31 -13.68
N LYS A 215 -14.70 16.02 -13.77
CA LYS A 215 -14.00 15.67 -15.01
C LYS A 215 -14.17 14.19 -15.36
N ILE A 216 -14.33 13.34 -14.34
CA ILE A 216 -14.65 11.92 -14.46
C ILE A 216 -15.90 11.60 -13.63
N ASP A 217 -16.58 10.51 -13.97
CA ASP A 217 -17.82 10.07 -13.34
C ASP A 217 -17.56 9.02 -12.26
N ALA A 218 -16.53 8.18 -12.44
CA ALA A 218 -16.13 7.14 -11.50
C ALA A 218 -14.63 6.85 -11.59
N ALA A 219 -14.08 6.19 -10.56
CA ALA A 219 -12.70 5.75 -10.54
C ALA A 219 -12.55 4.36 -9.90
N PHE A 220 -11.75 3.50 -10.51
CA PHE A 220 -11.28 2.28 -9.89
C PHE A 220 -10.09 2.58 -8.97
N VAL A 221 -10.20 2.14 -7.73
CA VAL A 221 -9.15 2.19 -6.71
C VAL A 221 -9.00 0.78 -6.13
N VAL A 222 -7.91 0.09 -6.44
CA VAL A 222 -7.62 -1.22 -5.87
C VAL A 222 -6.54 -1.05 -4.82
N ALA A 223 -6.96 -1.10 -3.58
CA ALA A 223 -6.12 -0.78 -2.42
C ALA A 223 -6.78 -1.26 -1.13
N GLY A 224 -6.01 -1.33 -0.05
CA GLY A 224 -6.56 -1.56 1.28
C GLY A 224 -7.48 -0.41 1.71
N ALA A 225 -8.73 -0.73 2.03
CA ALA A 225 -9.66 0.22 2.62
C ALA A 225 -9.42 0.37 4.15
N PRO A 226 -9.51 1.59 4.73
CA PRO A 226 -9.70 2.86 4.06
C PRO A 226 -8.46 3.32 3.25
N THR A 227 -8.69 3.85 2.05
CA THR A 227 -7.65 4.39 1.16
C THR A 227 -7.59 5.91 1.32
N THR A 228 -6.40 6.49 1.43
CA THR A 228 -6.19 7.92 1.71
C THR A 228 -6.91 8.82 0.71
N ALA A 229 -6.82 8.54 -0.59
CA ALA A 229 -7.50 9.32 -1.63
C ALA A 229 -9.01 9.38 -1.42
N ILE A 230 -9.65 8.24 -1.13
CA ILE A 230 -11.11 8.17 -0.91
C ILE A 230 -11.49 8.83 0.41
N THR A 231 -10.71 8.61 1.48
CA THR A 231 -10.94 9.26 2.79
C THR A 231 -10.89 10.79 2.66
N SER A 232 -9.91 11.31 1.93
CA SER A 232 -9.77 12.76 1.68
C SER A 232 -10.94 13.31 0.87
N LEU A 233 -11.43 12.56 -0.12
CA LEU A 233 -12.60 12.93 -0.91
C LEU A 233 -13.87 12.90 -0.06
N ALA A 234 -14.09 11.85 0.74
CA ALA A 234 -15.23 11.67 1.64
C ALA A 234 -15.34 12.77 2.70
N ALA A 235 -14.18 13.32 3.14
CA ALA A 235 -14.18 14.45 4.07
C ALA A 235 -14.81 15.74 3.51
N THR A 236 -14.96 15.86 2.18
CA THR A 236 -15.45 17.06 1.49
C THR A 236 -16.71 16.85 0.67
N LYS A 237 -17.01 15.64 0.27
CA LYS A 237 -18.13 15.25 -0.59
C LYS A 237 -18.73 13.92 -0.13
N PRO A 238 -20.04 13.70 -0.27
CA PRO A 238 -20.61 12.36 -0.18
C PRO A 238 -19.95 11.46 -1.25
N VAL A 239 -19.42 10.32 -0.84
CA VAL A 239 -18.86 9.31 -1.75
C VAL A 239 -19.76 8.08 -1.77
N TYR A 240 -19.81 7.42 -2.92
CA TYR A 240 -20.54 6.18 -3.12
C TYR A 240 -19.57 5.14 -3.68
N LEU A 241 -19.64 3.91 -3.17
CA LEU A 241 -18.95 2.77 -3.76
C LEU A 241 -19.97 1.91 -4.51
N VAL A 242 -19.68 1.65 -5.79
CA VAL A 242 -20.51 0.79 -6.63
C VAL A 242 -20.32 -0.65 -6.21
N SER A 243 -21.38 -1.28 -5.70
CA SER A 243 -21.38 -2.70 -5.33
C SER A 243 -21.39 -3.60 -6.57
N LEU A 244 -20.70 -4.73 -6.47
CA LEU A 244 -20.83 -5.85 -7.39
C LEU A 244 -21.92 -6.80 -6.89
N ASP A 245 -22.72 -7.33 -7.79
CA ASP A 245 -23.70 -8.38 -7.45
C ASP A 245 -23.08 -9.77 -7.49
N ASP A 246 -23.73 -10.72 -6.82
CA ASP A 246 -23.21 -12.07 -6.63
C ASP A 246 -22.98 -12.83 -7.95
N GLU A 247 -23.83 -12.64 -8.97
CA GLU A 247 -23.67 -13.30 -10.26
C GLU A 247 -22.34 -12.91 -10.92
N HIS A 248 -21.98 -11.62 -10.89
CA HIS A 248 -20.77 -11.12 -11.53
C HIS A 248 -19.53 -11.38 -10.68
N ILE A 249 -19.67 -11.41 -9.35
CA ILE A 249 -18.60 -11.89 -8.45
C ILE A 249 -18.28 -13.36 -8.76
N ASP A 250 -19.29 -14.23 -8.87
CA ASP A 250 -19.07 -15.65 -9.18
C ASP A 250 -18.32 -15.81 -10.51
N LYS A 251 -18.68 -15.04 -11.55
CA LYS A 251 -17.94 -15.03 -12.83
C LYS A 251 -16.47 -14.61 -12.67
N LEU A 252 -16.19 -13.61 -11.84
CA LEU A 252 -14.81 -13.17 -11.57
C LEU A 252 -14.01 -14.27 -10.86
N LEU A 253 -14.60 -14.94 -9.86
CA LEU A 253 -13.96 -16.03 -9.12
C LEU A 253 -13.73 -17.28 -10.00
N GLU A 254 -14.59 -17.53 -10.99
CA GLU A 254 -14.41 -18.61 -11.96
C GLU A 254 -13.26 -18.33 -12.96
N THR A 255 -13.03 -17.06 -13.28
CA THR A 255 -12.02 -16.66 -14.29
C THR A 255 -10.64 -16.40 -13.69
N SER A 256 -10.55 -16.07 -12.40
CA SER A 256 -9.28 -15.73 -11.76
C SER A 256 -9.25 -16.23 -10.31
N PRO A 257 -8.26 -17.08 -9.96
CA PRO A 257 -8.08 -17.61 -8.62
C PRO A 257 -7.54 -16.56 -7.62
N TYR A 258 -7.22 -15.36 -8.08
CA TYR A 258 -6.64 -14.31 -7.24
C TYR A 258 -7.69 -13.44 -6.57
N TYR A 259 -8.93 -13.46 -7.06
CA TYR A 259 -10.04 -12.74 -6.43
C TYR A 259 -10.66 -13.51 -5.28
N SER A 260 -11.12 -12.76 -4.30
CA SER A 260 -12.01 -13.25 -3.25
C SER A 260 -13.15 -12.26 -3.05
N LYS A 261 -14.36 -12.76 -2.70
CA LYS A 261 -15.47 -11.88 -2.33
C LYS A 261 -15.14 -11.11 -1.06
N ASN A 262 -15.44 -9.82 -1.06
CA ASN A 262 -15.16 -8.92 0.07
C ASN A 262 -16.30 -7.93 0.29
N VAL A 263 -16.34 -7.31 1.46
CA VAL A 263 -17.30 -6.27 1.82
C VAL A 263 -16.55 -5.11 2.46
N ILE A 264 -16.83 -3.89 2.00
CA ILE A 264 -16.35 -2.66 2.60
C ILE A 264 -17.49 -2.11 3.44
N SER A 265 -17.26 -2.00 4.77
CA SER A 265 -18.26 -1.46 5.69
C SER A 265 -18.57 -0.01 5.38
N ALA A 266 -19.83 0.37 5.53
CA ALA A 266 -20.31 1.74 5.42
C ALA A 266 -19.52 2.72 6.28
N ASP A 267 -19.14 2.30 7.50
CA ASP A 267 -18.36 3.10 8.44
C ASP A 267 -16.97 3.48 7.91
N THR A 268 -16.45 2.77 6.88
CA THR A 268 -15.11 3.03 6.33
C THR A 268 -14.98 4.43 5.73
N TYR A 269 -16.03 4.93 5.10
CA TYR A 269 -16.06 6.22 4.41
C TYR A 269 -17.31 7.06 4.73
N ASP A 270 -18.02 6.75 5.82
CA ASP A 270 -19.27 7.42 6.24
C ASP A 270 -20.35 7.32 5.15
N MET A 271 -20.55 6.12 4.61
CA MET A 271 -21.54 5.80 3.57
C MET A 271 -22.86 5.32 4.18
N ASP A 272 -23.94 5.34 3.39
CA ASP A 272 -25.28 4.89 3.82
C ASP A 272 -25.41 3.35 3.93
N ALA A 273 -24.58 2.59 3.21
CA ALA A 273 -24.63 1.12 3.17
C ALA A 273 -23.24 0.51 2.87
N ASP A 274 -23.08 -0.74 3.27
CA ASP A 274 -21.92 -1.55 2.91
C ASP A 274 -21.82 -1.74 1.40
N ALA A 275 -20.58 -1.82 0.87
CA ALA A 275 -20.34 -2.12 -0.51
C ALA A 275 -19.76 -3.54 -0.68
N THR A 276 -20.50 -4.41 -1.39
CA THR A 276 -20.02 -5.74 -1.77
C THR A 276 -19.11 -5.63 -2.98
N THR A 277 -17.93 -6.27 -2.92
CA THR A 277 -16.92 -6.22 -3.98
C THR A 277 -16.07 -7.49 -3.99
N VAL A 278 -15.01 -7.47 -4.80
CA VAL A 278 -13.93 -8.46 -4.77
C VAL A 278 -12.63 -7.81 -4.30
N ALA A 279 -11.70 -8.63 -3.83
CA ALA A 279 -10.39 -8.20 -3.41
C ALA A 279 -9.31 -9.15 -3.94
N VAL A 280 -8.12 -8.60 -4.16
CA VAL A 280 -6.85 -9.30 -4.34
C VAL A 280 -5.98 -9.10 -3.11
N VAL A 281 -4.77 -9.65 -3.07
CA VAL A 281 -3.90 -9.54 -1.89
C VAL A 281 -2.69 -8.64 -2.21
N ALA A 282 -2.35 -7.76 -1.27
CA ALA A 282 -1.10 -7.04 -1.26
C ALA A 282 0.03 -7.95 -0.79
N THR A 283 1.02 -8.17 -1.65
CA THR A 283 2.16 -9.05 -1.41
C THR A 283 3.45 -8.25 -1.51
N VAL A 284 4.42 -8.52 -0.65
CA VAL A 284 5.80 -8.05 -0.83
C VAL A 284 6.59 -9.12 -1.55
N ILE A 285 7.33 -8.69 -2.56
CA ILE A 285 8.31 -9.49 -3.28
C ILE A 285 9.71 -8.92 -3.09
N ALA A 286 10.73 -9.76 -3.19
CA ALA A 286 12.14 -9.40 -3.15
C ALA A 286 12.87 -9.91 -4.39
N ARG A 287 13.85 -9.17 -4.90
CA ARG A 287 14.78 -9.71 -5.89
C ARG A 287 15.52 -10.92 -5.33
N ASN A 288 15.83 -11.87 -6.20
CA ASN A 288 16.50 -13.13 -5.80
C ASN A 288 17.95 -12.94 -5.30
N ASP A 289 18.57 -11.81 -5.59
CA ASP A 289 19.92 -11.45 -5.14
C ASP A 289 19.96 -10.67 -3.82
N VAL A 290 18.81 -10.38 -3.22
CA VAL A 290 18.73 -9.85 -1.84
C VAL A 290 19.21 -10.96 -0.88
N SER A 291 19.94 -10.59 0.16
CA SER A 291 20.45 -11.57 1.11
C SER A 291 19.32 -12.23 1.93
N ASP A 292 19.55 -13.49 2.31
CA ASP A 292 18.60 -14.22 3.16
C ASP A 292 18.41 -13.51 4.52
N GLU A 293 19.49 -12.90 5.04
CA GLU A 293 19.46 -12.12 6.28
C GLU A 293 18.56 -10.89 6.15
N ASP A 294 18.63 -10.17 5.05
CA ASP A 294 17.81 -8.96 4.82
C ASP A 294 16.31 -9.30 4.72
N VAL A 295 15.97 -10.35 3.98
CA VAL A 295 14.55 -10.78 3.87
C VAL A 295 14.05 -11.34 5.19
N TYR A 296 14.87 -12.11 5.92
CA TYR A 296 14.55 -12.57 7.27
C TYR A 296 14.30 -11.36 8.21
N ASN A 297 15.17 -10.36 8.17
CA ASN A 297 15.07 -9.15 8.98
C ASN A 297 13.82 -8.34 8.63
N PHE A 298 13.45 -8.27 7.37
CA PHE A 298 12.22 -7.60 6.93
C PHE A 298 11.00 -8.26 7.59
N LEU A 299 10.90 -9.57 7.56
CA LEU A 299 9.81 -10.31 8.21
C LEU A 299 9.85 -10.22 9.74
N PHE A 300 11.05 -10.31 10.33
CA PHE A 300 11.24 -10.12 11.78
C PHE A 300 10.76 -8.74 12.23
N GLY A 301 11.21 -7.68 11.57
CA GLY A 301 10.82 -6.31 11.90
C GLY A 301 9.30 -6.08 11.82
N ILE A 302 8.61 -6.81 10.95
CA ILE A 302 7.15 -6.73 10.81
C ILE A 302 6.44 -7.61 11.85
N PHE A 303 6.66 -8.90 11.83
CA PHE A 303 5.81 -9.85 12.58
C PHE A 303 6.13 -9.94 14.08
N GLU A 304 7.32 -9.51 14.51
CA GLU A 304 7.62 -9.34 15.95
C GLU A 304 7.10 -7.98 16.49
N ASN A 305 6.65 -7.07 15.61
CA ASN A 305 6.25 -5.72 15.97
C ASN A 305 4.81 -5.36 15.53
N VAL A 306 3.93 -6.35 15.35
CA VAL A 306 2.55 -6.17 14.85
C VAL A 306 1.78 -5.12 15.66
N ASP A 307 1.85 -5.15 16.99
CA ASP A 307 1.14 -4.20 17.86
C ASP A 307 1.60 -2.76 17.62
N SER A 308 2.92 -2.54 17.47
CA SER A 308 3.50 -1.23 17.18
C SER A 308 3.16 -0.74 15.77
N ILE A 309 3.09 -1.66 14.79
CA ILE A 309 2.67 -1.35 13.42
C ILE A 309 1.18 -1.01 13.41
N THR A 310 0.34 -1.77 14.12
CA THR A 310 -1.11 -1.53 14.24
C THR A 310 -1.40 -0.17 14.88
N ALA A 311 -0.62 0.23 15.88
CA ALA A 311 -0.74 1.56 16.48
C ALA A 311 -0.37 2.69 15.50
N ALA A 312 0.51 2.43 14.53
CA ALA A 312 0.95 3.40 13.53
C ALA A 312 0.06 3.41 12.27
N HIS A 313 -0.51 2.27 11.87
CA HIS A 313 -1.35 2.14 10.68
C HIS A 313 -2.37 1.02 10.83
N ALA A 314 -3.65 1.30 10.53
CA ALA A 314 -4.76 0.36 10.72
C ALA A 314 -4.56 -1.01 10.03
N LYS A 315 -3.88 -1.05 8.88
CA LYS A 315 -3.55 -2.31 8.17
C LYS A 315 -2.64 -3.25 8.95
N GLY A 316 -1.98 -2.78 10.00
CA GLY A 316 -1.24 -3.63 10.92
C GLY A 316 -2.11 -4.69 11.59
N ALA A 317 -3.41 -4.41 11.80
CA ALA A 317 -4.36 -5.36 12.36
C ALA A 317 -4.68 -6.56 11.43
N GLU A 318 -4.36 -6.48 10.14
CA GLU A 318 -4.52 -7.56 9.17
C GLU A 318 -3.29 -8.48 9.08
N LEU A 319 -2.15 -8.09 9.68
CA LEU A 319 -0.93 -8.89 9.66
C LEU A 319 -1.13 -10.21 10.42
N ASN A 320 -0.96 -11.31 9.70
CA ASN A 320 -1.12 -12.67 10.22
C ASN A 320 -0.14 -13.61 9.54
N LEU A 321 0.56 -14.44 10.31
CA LEU A 321 1.61 -15.33 9.80
C LEU A 321 1.09 -16.40 8.84
N ASP A 322 -0.06 -17.00 9.12
CA ASP A 322 -0.64 -18.01 8.24
C ASP A 322 -1.07 -17.40 6.91
N PHE A 323 -1.65 -16.20 6.95
CA PHE A 323 -1.99 -15.44 5.75
C PHE A 323 -0.74 -15.00 4.97
N ALA A 324 0.30 -14.57 5.68
CA ALA A 324 1.57 -14.17 5.08
C ALA A 324 2.25 -15.31 4.30
N ALA A 325 2.05 -16.56 4.74
CA ALA A 325 2.60 -17.77 4.15
C ALA A 325 1.70 -18.44 3.09
N SER A 326 0.59 -17.79 2.65
CA SER A 326 -0.45 -18.43 1.85
C SER A 326 -0.34 -18.28 0.34
N TYR A 327 0.68 -17.55 -0.18
CA TYR A 327 0.84 -17.33 -1.63
C TYR A 327 1.59 -18.49 -2.29
N GLU A 328 0.95 -19.15 -3.26
CA GLU A 328 1.50 -20.36 -3.89
C GLU A 328 2.00 -20.13 -5.33
N ALA A 329 1.60 -19.03 -5.98
CA ALA A 329 1.87 -18.81 -7.41
C ALA A 329 3.33 -18.43 -7.70
N VAL A 330 4.03 -17.85 -6.72
CA VAL A 330 5.45 -17.49 -6.83
C VAL A 330 6.19 -18.06 -5.62
N PRO A 331 7.33 -18.77 -5.82
CA PRO A 331 8.10 -19.34 -4.71
C PRO A 331 8.57 -18.28 -3.71
N TYR A 332 8.64 -18.66 -2.43
CA TYR A 332 9.17 -17.81 -1.39
C TYR A 332 10.69 -17.68 -1.44
N HIS A 333 11.17 -16.49 -1.08
CA HIS A 333 12.60 -16.21 -0.94
C HIS A 333 13.22 -17.07 0.17
N PRO A 334 14.48 -17.57 0.04
CA PRO A 334 15.08 -18.41 1.06
C PRO A 334 15.11 -17.80 2.46
N GLY A 335 15.33 -16.48 2.59
CA GLY A 335 15.24 -15.76 3.86
C GLY A 335 13.82 -15.76 4.46
N ALA A 336 12.78 -15.72 3.61
CA ALA A 336 11.40 -15.87 4.05
C ALA A 336 11.10 -17.31 4.49
N VAL A 337 11.58 -18.31 3.72
CA VAL A 337 11.49 -19.72 4.11
C VAL A 337 12.10 -19.95 5.49
N ALA A 338 13.30 -19.38 5.74
CA ALA A 338 13.97 -19.50 7.04
C ALA A 338 13.16 -18.85 8.17
N TYR A 339 12.60 -17.66 7.97
CA TYR A 339 11.77 -16.99 8.96
C TYR A 339 10.50 -17.78 9.29
N PHE A 340 9.75 -18.22 8.27
CA PHE A 340 8.53 -19.00 8.47
C PHE A 340 8.82 -20.37 9.14
N ALA A 341 9.93 -21.02 8.79
CA ALA A 341 10.36 -22.25 9.45
C ALA A 341 10.64 -22.07 10.95
N ASP A 342 11.25 -20.93 11.35
CA ASP A 342 11.44 -20.59 12.77
C ASP A 342 10.11 -20.36 13.51
N LYS A 343 9.02 -20.06 12.78
CA LYS A 343 7.65 -19.97 13.30
C LYS A 343 6.85 -21.27 13.17
N GLY A 344 7.48 -22.34 12.68
CA GLY A 344 6.84 -23.66 12.50
C GLY A 344 5.94 -23.73 11.26
N ILE A 345 6.06 -22.79 10.32
CA ILE A 345 5.27 -22.73 9.09
C ILE A 345 6.15 -23.17 7.91
N THR A 346 5.60 -24.02 7.04
CA THR A 346 6.29 -24.46 5.82
C THR A 346 5.69 -23.72 4.62
N VAL A 347 6.55 -23.12 3.81
CA VAL A 347 6.17 -22.45 2.56
C VAL A 347 6.92 -23.07 1.37
N ASN A 348 6.37 -22.88 0.15
CA ASN A 348 7.01 -23.34 -1.09
C ASN A 348 8.18 -22.39 -1.43
N GLY A 349 9.41 -22.79 -1.09
CA GLY A 349 10.63 -22.04 -1.36
C GLY A 349 11.21 -22.28 -2.76
N LYS A 350 12.07 -21.34 -3.20
CA LYS A 350 12.83 -21.42 -4.45
C LYS A 350 13.99 -22.43 -4.31
#